data_3e7f81b12d954b0669e44507c85cc5e5
#
_entry.id   3e7f81b12d954b0669e44507c85cc5e5
#
_cell.length_a   1.000
_cell.length_b   1.000
_cell.length_c   1.000
_cell.angle_alpha   90.00
_cell.angle_beta   90.00
_cell.angle_gamma   90.00
#
_symmetry.space_group_name_H-M   'P 1'
#
loop_
_entity.id
_entity.type
_entity.pdbx_description
1 polymer ?
#
loop_
_entity_poly.entity_id
_entity_poly.type
_entity_poly.pdbx_seq_one_letter_code
_entity_poly.pdbx_strand_id
1 'polypeptide(L)'
;AIREFLQANARLDSTIAQVASSRSEVIRVSAFASMAMHWLPSIIRRFREERPDVDVDIRMADHIRSPYELLAQGKMDVIFVSHQEEESGYEWIHLRDDTMYAVLPKDYPIDGRTGHPLSEFDGRDFIMPAQGFDKDIMRIFNRVGVKPHILPTAVDDPTVISMVEHGLGVSMMTELTLRGRGDGVLLVPVEPKSARELGMAVRAGEGRQ
;
A
#
# COMPACT_ATOMS: atom_id res chain seq x y z
N ALA A 1 49.97 -24.07 -17.34
CA ALA A 1 49.44 -23.64 -16.00
C ALA A 1 49.20 -22.11 -15.97
N ILE A 2 50.24 -21.22 -16.04
CA ILE A 2 50.04 -19.75 -15.90
C ILE A 2 49.19 -19.18 -17.06
N ARG A 3 49.47 -19.56 -18.31
CA ARG A 3 48.70 -19.11 -19.49
C ARG A 3 47.27 -19.57 -19.45
N GLU A 4 47.00 -20.78 -19.01
CA GLU A 4 45.64 -21.33 -18.87
C GLU A 4 44.87 -20.62 -17.78
N PHE A 5 45.51 -20.27 -16.66
CA PHE A 5 44.93 -19.49 -15.59
C PHE A 5 44.55 -18.09 -16.09
N LEU A 6 45.43 -17.39 -16.79
CA LEU A 6 45.17 -16.05 -17.32
C LEU A 6 44.02 -16.09 -18.38
N GLN A 7 43.96 -17.13 -19.23
CA GLN A 7 42.84 -17.31 -20.18
C GLN A 7 41.52 -17.63 -19.49
N ALA A 8 41.56 -18.43 -18.44
CA ALA A 8 40.35 -18.72 -17.65
C ALA A 8 39.85 -17.46 -16.92
N ASN A 9 40.73 -16.66 -16.37
CA ASN A 9 40.41 -15.38 -15.72
C ASN A 9 39.79 -14.38 -16.71
N ALA A 10 40.42 -14.21 -17.90
CA ALA A 10 39.88 -13.34 -18.94
C ALA A 10 38.50 -13.81 -19.48
N ARG A 11 38.25 -15.11 -19.55
CA ARG A 11 36.92 -15.67 -19.88
C ARG A 11 35.91 -15.37 -18.78
N LEU A 12 36.31 -15.52 -17.51
CA LEU A 12 35.46 -15.20 -16.36
C LEU A 12 35.07 -13.72 -16.37
N ASP A 13 36.06 -12.82 -16.55
CA ASP A 13 35.83 -11.38 -16.63
C ASP A 13 34.92 -11.00 -17.80
N SER A 14 35.10 -11.62 -18.97
CA SER A 14 34.21 -11.40 -20.12
C SER A 14 32.78 -11.94 -19.88
N THR A 15 32.65 -13.06 -19.19
CA THR A 15 31.35 -13.63 -18.84
C THR A 15 30.65 -12.78 -17.78
N ILE A 16 31.39 -12.28 -16.79
CA ILE A 16 30.87 -11.35 -15.77
C ILE A 16 30.42 -10.05 -16.45
N ALA A 17 31.22 -9.49 -17.36
CA ALA A 17 30.85 -8.29 -18.12
C ALA A 17 29.63 -8.51 -19.01
N GLN A 18 29.50 -9.69 -19.68
CA GLN A 18 28.33 -10.06 -20.45
C GLN A 18 27.07 -10.24 -19.58
N VAL A 19 27.20 -10.88 -18.43
CA VAL A 19 26.09 -11.04 -17.48
C VAL A 19 25.69 -9.69 -16.86
N ALA A 20 26.66 -8.81 -16.59
CA ALA A 20 26.40 -7.47 -16.11
C ALA A 20 25.77 -6.57 -17.17
N SER A 21 26.19 -6.67 -18.44
CA SER A 21 25.62 -5.90 -19.56
C SER A 21 24.28 -6.44 -20.06
N SER A 22 23.94 -7.72 -19.79
CA SER A 22 22.65 -8.32 -20.12
C SER A 22 21.62 -8.20 -18.98
N ARG A 23 21.99 -7.68 -17.83
CA ARG A 23 21.04 -7.34 -16.77
C ARG A 23 20.46 -5.97 -17.09
N SER A 24 19.23 -5.96 -17.56
CA SER A 24 18.37 -4.79 -17.45
C SER A 24 18.47 -4.27 -16.04
N GLU A 25 18.63 -2.96 -15.88
CA GLU A 25 18.51 -2.33 -14.58
C GLU A 25 17.12 -2.64 -14.03
N VAL A 26 17.01 -3.11 -12.79
CA VAL A 26 15.74 -3.52 -12.22
C VAL A 26 15.41 -2.59 -11.06
N ILE A 27 14.32 -1.84 -11.17
CA ILE A 27 13.76 -1.06 -10.06
C ILE A 27 12.79 -1.94 -9.27
N ARG A 28 13.08 -2.15 -7.99
CA ARG A 28 12.27 -2.94 -7.08
C ARG A 28 11.28 -2.04 -6.35
N VAL A 29 10.00 -2.25 -6.61
CA VAL A 29 8.90 -1.44 -6.09
C VAL A 29 8.09 -2.25 -5.11
N SER A 30 7.84 -1.72 -3.91
CA SER A 30 6.83 -2.26 -3.00
C SER A 30 5.62 -1.33 -2.94
N ALA A 31 4.41 -1.87 -2.90
CA ALA A 31 3.20 -1.08 -2.83
C ALA A 31 2.07 -1.80 -2.07
N PHE A 32 1.20 -1.01 -1.44
CA PHE A 32 -0.09 -1.53 -0.96
C PHE A 32 -0.97 -1.96 -2.14
N ALA A 33 -1.82 -2.94 -1.90
CA ALA A 33 -2.69 -3.56 -2.91
C ALA A 33 -3.48 -2.54 -3.73
N SER A 34 -4.08 -1.56 -3.08
CA SER A 34 -4.87 -0.52 -3.74
C SER A 34 -4.06 0.32 -4.72
N MET A 35 -2.83 0.72 -4.36
CA MET A 35 -1.94 1.47 -5.26
C MET A 35 -1.36 0.59 -6.36
N ALA A 36 -0.97 -0.64 -6.02
CA ALA A 36 -0.49 -1.61 -7.00
C ALA A 36 -1.54 -1.89 -8.09
N MET A 37 -2.81 -1.98 -7.70
CA MET A 37 -3.92 -2.26 -8.63
C MET A 37 -4.28 -1.04 -9.49
N HIS A 38 -4.38 0.15 -8.89
CA HIS A 38 -4.99 1.31 -9.55
C HIS A 38 -3.99 2.31 -10.15
N TRP A 39 -2.74 2.33 -9.66
CA TRP A 39 -1.74 3.31 -10.09
C TRP A 39 -0.57 2.70 -10.84
N LEU A 40 0.05 1.64 -10.30
CA LEU A 40 1.29 1.12 -10.86
C LEU A 40 1.19 0.69 -12.32
N PRO A 41 0.11 0.05 -12.80
CA PRO A 41 0.07 -0.38 -14.20
C PRO A 41 0.22 0.78 -15.19
N SER A 42 -0.42 1.92 -14.92
CA SER A 42 -0.32 3.11 -15.78
C SER A 42 1.03 3.82 -15.65
N ILE A 43 1.56 3.88 -14.43
CA ILE A 43 2.89 4.47 -14.16
C ILE A 43 3.97 3.65 -14.86
N ILE A 44 3.95 2.33 -14.72
CA ILE A 44 4.95 1.44 -15.32
C ILE A 44 4.86 1.45 -16.85
N ARG A 45 3.65 1.48 -17.41
CA ARG A 45 3.48 1.60 -18.86
C ARG A 45 4.20 2.86 -19.38
N ARG A 46 3.94 4.01 -18.76
CA ARG A 46 4.57 5.27 -19.15
C ARG A 46 6.09 5.25 -18.92
N PHE A 47 6.53 4.70 -17.80
CA PHE A 47 7.95 4.57 -17.48
C PHE A 47 8.70 3.73 -18.52
N ARG A 48 8.11 2.61 -18.98
CA ARG A 48 8.70 1.77 -20.03
C ARG A 48 8.80 2.46 -21.40
N GLU A 49 7.92 3.42 -21.67
CA GLU A 49 8.00 4.24 -22.90
C GLU A 49 9.24 5.17 -22.86
N GLU A 50 9.59 5.67 -21.68
CA GLU A 50 10.74 6.56 -21.45
C GLU A 50 12.04 5.80 -21.19
N ARG A 51 11.98 4.66 -20.52
CA ARG A 51 13.11 3.82 -20.11
C ARG A 51 12.88 2.35 -20.45
N PRO A 52 12.95 1.97 -21.72
CA PRO A 52 12.71 0.60 -22.16
C PRO A 52 13.83 -0.38 -21.73
N ASP A 53 14.96 0.14 -21.31
CA ASP A 53 16.15 -0.58 -20.81
C ASP A 53 16.03 -0.98 -19.32
N VAL A 54 15.01 -0.50 -18.61
CA VAL A 54 14.83 -0.73 -17.17
C VAL A 54 13.59 -1.58 -16.91
N ASP A 55 13.77 -2.68 -16.17
CA ASP A 55 12.68 -3.51 -15.71
C ASP A 55 12.14 -3.03 -14.36
N VAL A 56 10.86 -3.29 -14.09
CA VAL A 56 10.22 -3.00 -12.80
C VAL A 56 9.73 -4.29 -12.17
N ASP A 57 10.27 -4.63 -10.99
CA ASP A 57 9.85 -5.75 -10.14
C ASP A 57 8.91 -5.24 -9.06
N ILE A 58 7.61 -5.61 -9.14
CA ILE A 58 6.60 -5.20 -8.17
C ILE A 58 6.46 -6.28 -7.11
N ARG A 59 6.56 -5.87 -5.86
CA ARG A 59 6.28 -6.73 -4.70
C ARG A 59 5.19 -6.09 -3.85
N MET A 60 4.18 -6.89 -3.56
CA MET A 60 3.15 -6.47 -2.62
C MET A 60 3.78 -6.27 -1.24
N ALA A 61 3.42 -5.18 -0.58
CA ALA A 61 3.74 -5.00 0.83
C ALA A 61 3.12 -6.18 1.60
N ASP A 62 3.97 -6.99 2.20
CA ASP A 62 3.53 -8.10 3.03
C ASP A 62 3.33 -7.63 4.49
N HIS A 63 2.63 -8.47 5.26
CA HIS A 63 2.30 -8.17 6.65
C HIS A 63 3.44 -8.48 7.63
N ILE A 64 4.54 -9.04 7.13
CA ILE A 64 5.63 -9.56 7.97
C ILE A 64 6.72 -8.51 8.12
N ARG A 65 6.94 -7.68 7.08
CA ARG A 65 8.01 -6.68 7.05
C ARG A 65 7.48 -5.32 6.66
N SER A 66 7.86 -4.31 7.40
CA SER A 66 7.58 -2.93 7.04
C SER A 66 8.21 -2.61 5.68
N PRO A 67 7.46 -2.02 4.73
CA PRO A 67 8.03 -1.50 3.48
C PRO A 67 9.20 -0.54 3.71
N TYR A 68 9.13 0.26 4.77
CA TYR A 68 10.20 1.19 5.17
C TYR A 68 11.47 0.45 5.59
N GLU A 69 11.35 -0.66 6.32
CA GLU A 69 12.51 -1.50 6.65
C GLU A 69 13.15 -2.11 5.39
N LEU A 70 12.33 -2.56 4.44
CA LEU A 70 12.82 -3.10 3.17
C LEU A 70 13.52 -2.03 2.34
N LEU A 71 13.02 -0.80 2.36
CA LEU A 71 13.64 0.36 1.73
C LEU A 71 15.01 0.67 2.39
N ALA A 72 15.04 0.78 3.72
CA ALA A 72 16.26 1.04 4.49
C ALA A 72 17.34 -0.03 4.26
N GLN A 73 16.96 -1.31 4.11
CA GLN A 73 17.86 -2.42 3.83
C GLN A 73 18.31 -2.51 2.36
N GLY A 74 17.87 -1.61 1.48
CA GLY A 74 18.18 -1.65 0.05
C GLY A 74 17.54 -2.84 -0.69
N LYS A 75 16.51 -3.46 -0.11
CA LYS A 75 15.76 -4.55 -0.74
C LYS A 75 14.68 -4.04 -1.68
N MET A 76 14.22 -2.82 -1.46
CA MET A 76 13.35 -2.04 -2.34
C MET A 76 14.04 -0.73 -2.69
N ASP A 77 13.77 -0.21 -3.87
CA ASP A 77 14.31 1.05 -4.35
C ASP A 77 13.26 2.16 -4.19
N VAL A 78 11.98 1.81 -4.37
CA VAL A 78 10.83 2.70 -4.20
C VAL A 78 9.72 1.96 -3.44
N ILE A 79 9.05 2.65 -2.53
CA ILE A 79 7.86 2.14 -1.87
C ILE A 79 6.67 3.09 -2.06
N PHE A 80 5.48 2.54 -2.34
CA PHE A 80 4.20 3.26 -2.41
C PHE A 80 3.36 2.87 -1.21
N VAL A 81 3.24 3.79 -0.26
CA VAL A 81 2.67 3.53 1.07
C VAL A 81 1.91 4.74 1.59
N SER A 82 1.24 4.62 2.73
CA SER A 82 0.77 5.77 3.50
C SER A 82 1.93 6.39 4.29
N HIS A 83 1.86 7.72 4.47
CA HIS A 83 2.83 8.47 5.27
C HIS A 83 2.84 7.98 6.72
N GLN A 84 4.03 7.78 7.27
CA GLN A 84 4.25 7.42 8.68
C GLN A 84 5.23 8.42 9.28
N GLU A 85 4.77 9.26 10.21
CA GLU A 85 5.57 10.32 10.83
C GLU A 85 6.75 9.78 11.66
N GLU A 86 6.63 8.54 12.16
CA GLU A 86 7.64 7.92 13.02
C GLU A 86 8.83 7.34 12.22
N GLU A 87 8.71 7.25 10.92
CA GLU A 87 9.76 6.69 10.05
C GLU A 87 10.72 7.77 9.56
N SER A 88 12.00 7.45 9.47
CA SER A 88 13.07 8.37 9.07
C SER A 88 14.05 7.74 8.10
N GLY A 89 14.92 8.57 7.48
CA GLY A 89 15.95 8.08 6.57
C GLY A 89 15.50 7.90 5.12
N TYR A 90 14.36 8.47 4.76
CA TYR A 90 13.83 8.47 3.39
C TYR A 90 13.35 9.85 2.97
N GLU A 91 13.25 10.08 1.67
CA GLU A 91 12.55 11.21 1.08
C GLU A 91 11.11 10.79 0.77
N TRP A 92 10.15 11.56 1.29
CA TRP A 92 8.73 11.34 1.06
C TRP A 92 8.20 12.27 -0.02
N ILE A 93 7.45 11.72 -0.97
CA ILE A 93 6.78 12.47 -2.02
C ILE A 93 5.29 12.18 -1.90
N HIS A 94 4.53 13.20 -1.45
CA HIS A 94 3.08 13.13 -1.40
C HIS A 94 2.49 13.04 -2.80
N LEU A 95 1.54 12.14 -3.01
CA LEU A 95 0.86 11.95 -4.29
C LEU A 95 -0.63 12.29 -4.20
N ARG A 96 -1.32 11.85 -3.14
CA ARG A 96 -2.75 12.06 -2.97
C ARG A 96 -3.21 11.75 -1.54
N ASP A 97 -4.26 12.46 -1.10
CA ASP A 97 -5.06 12.07 0.04
C ASP A 97 -6.14 11.07 -0.41
N ASP A 98 -6.29 10.00 0.34
CA ASP A 98 -7.22 8.91 0.09
C ASP A 98 -8.29 8.91 1.18
N THR A 99 -9.48 9.38 0.84
CA THR A 99 -10.58 9.62 1.78
C THR A 99 -11.08 8.32 2.42
N MET A 100 -11.38 8.36 3.72
CA MET A 100 -11.97 7.26 4.47
C MET A 100 -13.49 7.24 4.32
N TYR A 101 -14.02 6.04 4.14
CA TYR A 101 -15.44 5.73 4.06
C TYR A 101 -15.82 4.70 5.12
N ALA A 102 -16.96 4.89 5.75
CA ALA A 102 -17.65 3.82 6.45
C ALA A 102 -18.13 2.79 5.43
N VAL A 103 -17.90 1.53 5.72
CA VAL A 103 -18.42 0.38 4.97
C VAL A 103 -19.49 -0.26 5.85
N LEU A 104 -20.74 -0.17 5.43
CA LEU A 104 -21.92 -0.50 6.24
C LEU A 104 -22.79 -1.52 5.50
N PRO A 105 -23.57 -2.35 6.21
CA PRO A 105 -24.60 -3.15 5.57
C PRO A 105 -25.57 -2.29 4.74
N LYS A 106 -26.11 -2.83 3.67
CA LYS A 106 -26.91 -2.06 2.70
C LYS A 106 -28.19 -1.46 3.30
N ASP A 107 -28.72 -2.07 4.33
CA ASP A 107 -29.91 -1.67 5.08
C ASP A 107 -29.60 -0.82 6.31
N TYR A 108 -28.33 -0.39 6.49
CA TYR A 108 -27.92 0.46 7.61
C TYR A 108 -28.65 1.80 7.57
N PRO A 109 -29.29 2.24 8.69
CA PRO A 109 -30.05 3.48 8.72
C PRO A 109 -29.12 4.71 8.67
N ILE A 110 -29.14 5.44 7.56
CA ILE A 110 -28.37 6.69 7.40
C ILE A 110 -29.24 7.95 7.48
N ASP A 111 -30.56 7.83 7.50
CA ASP A 111 -31.51 8.92 7.67
C ASP A 111 -31.27 10.13 6.76
N GLY A 112 -30.84 9.89 5.51
CA GLY A 112 -30.53 10.92 4.51
C GLY A 112 -29.23 11.71 4.77
N ARG A 113 -28.40 11.30 5.73
CA ARG A 113 -27.08 11.90 6.00
C ARG A 113 -26.11 11.65 4.85
N THR A 114 -25.25 12.62 4.60
CA THR A 114 -24.18 12.53 3.58
C THR A 114 -22.85 12.06 4.15
N GLY A 115 -22.73 11.96 5.49
CA GLY A 115 -21.55 11.52 6.21
C GLY A 115 -21.90 10.59 7.35
N HIS A 116 -21.00 9.68 7.71
CA HIS A 116 -21.14 8.76 8.83
C HIS A 116 -20.28 9.26 10.01
N PRO A 117 -20.91 9.66 11.15
CA PRO A 117 -20.17 10.09 12.31
C PRO A 117 -19.25 9.01 12.84
N LEU A 118 -17.97 9.33 13.05
CA LEU A 118 -17.00 8.38 13.63
C LEU A 118 -17.46 7.85 15.00
N SER A 119 -18.22 8.63 15.76
CA SER A 119 -18.79 8.22 17.05
C SER A 119 -19.74 7.03 16.95
N GLU A 120 -20.36 6.79 15.80
CA GLU A 120 -21.27 5.66 15.59
C GLU A 120 -20.54 4.31 15.48
N PHE A 121 -19.22 4.31 15.36
CA PHE A 121 -18.42 3.08 15.47
C PHE A 121 -18.20 2.65 16.94
N ASP A 122 -18.45 3.52 17.91
CA ASP A 122 -18.18 3.21 19.32
C ASP A 122 -18.98 2.01 19.81
N GLY A 123 -18.31 0.99 20.35
CA GLY A 123 -18.90 -0.28 20.80
C GLY A 123 -19.48 -1.16 19.69
N ARG A 124 -19.42 -0.78 18.42
CA ARG A 124 -19.90 -1.62 17.31
C ARG A 124 -18.92 -2.74 16.99
N ASP A 125 -19.45 -3.86 16.53
CA ASP A 125 -18.65 -4.93 15.93
C ASP A 125 -17.96 -4.39 14.67
N PHE A 126 -16.65 -4.27 14.75
CA PHE A 126 -15.82 -3.68 13.70
C PHE A 126 -14.90 -4.74 13.09
N ILE A 127 -14.98 -4.90 11.79
CA ILE A 127 -14.11 -5.79 11.03
C ILE A 127 -12.92 -4.96 10.53
N MET A 128 -11.74 -5.22 11.10
CA MET A 128 -10.53 -4.53 10.71
C MET A 128 -10.10 -4.98 9.31
N PRO A 129 -9.91 -4.07 8.34
CA PRO A 129 -9.30 -4.41 7.06
C PRO A 129 -7.91 -4.99 7.22
N ALA A 130 -7.39 -5.58 6.14
CA ALA A 130 -6.07 -6.20 6.12
C ALA A 130 -4.98 -5.29 6.72
N GLN A 131 -3.97 -5.92 7.32
CA GLN A 131 -2.85 -5.25 7.99
C GLN A 131 -2.21 -4.17 7.08
N GLY A 132 -1.85 -3.05 7.69
CA GLY A 132 -1.35 -1.84 7.02
C GLY A 132 -2.38 -0.70 7.00
N PHE A 133 -3.67 -1.00 7.12
CA PHE A 133 -4.74 -0.01 7.35
C PHE A 133 -5.04 0.19 8.83
N ASP A 134 -4.74 -0.80 9.66
CA ASP A 134 -4.98 -0.79 11.10
C ASP A 134 -4.40 0.47 11.77
N LYS A 135 -3.17 0.86 11.43
CA LYS A 135 -2.53 2.05 11.98
C LYS A 135 -3.29 3.34 11.65
N ASP A 136 -3.70 3.52 10.39
CA ASP A 136 -4.42 4.72 9.97
C ASP A 136 -5.81 4.78 10.59
N ILE A 137 -6.54 3.66 10.63
CA ILE A 137 -7.85 3.55 11.26
C ILE A 137 -7.76 3.78 12.76
N MET A 138 -6.82 3.13 13.44
CA MET A 138 -6.63 3.30 14.89
C MET A 138 -6.20 4.71 15.25
N ARG A 139 -5.39 5.38 14.43
CA ARG A 139 -5.05 6.81 14.61
C ARG A 139 -6.31 7.68 14.55
N ILE A 140 -7.20 7.42 13.60
CA ILE A 140 -8.48 8.15 13.45
C ILE A 140 -9.36 7.92 14.69
N PHE A 141 -9.56 6.68 15.10
CA PHE A 141 -10.39 6.35 16.28
C PHE A 141 -9.81 6.95 17.56
N ASN A 142 -8.51 6.82 17.78
CA ASN A 142 -7.84 7.40 18.96
C ASN A 142 -7.99 8.91 19.05
N ARG A 143 -7.91 9.61 17.91
CA ARG A 143 -8.07 11.07 17.85
C ARG A 143 -9.46 11.55 18.32
N VAL A 144 -10.49 10.75 18.08
CA VAL A 144 -11.89 11.08 18.44
C VAL A 144 -12.39 10.32 19.67
N GLY A 145 -11.55 9.45 20.27
CA GLY A 145 -11.89 8.69 21.47
C GLY A 145 -12.85 7.52 21.25
N VAL A 146 -13.03 7.07 20.01
CA VAL A 146 -13.91 5.95 19.63
C VAL A 146 -13.22 4.61 19.89
N LYS A 147 -13.96 3.66 20.47
CA LYS A 147 -13.49 2.31 20.83
C LYS A 147 -14.46 1.25 20.29
N PRO A 148 -14.31 0.85 19.03
CA PRO A 148 -15.13 -0.23 18.49
C PRO A 148 -14.75 -1.58 19.12
N HIS A 149 -15.67 -2.52 19.05
CA HIS A 149 -15.38 -3.93 19.35
C HIS A 149 -14.74 -4.58 18.12
N ILE A 150 -13.42 -4.65 18.08
CA ILE A 150 -12.69 -5.22 16.93
C ILE A 150 -12.84 -6.73 16.94
N LEU A 151 -13.42 -7.27 15.87
CA LEU A 151 -13.55 -8.71 15.69
C LEU A 151 -12.18 -9.34 15.39
N PRO A 152 -11.88 -10.53 15.97
CA PRO A 152 -10.59 -11.20 15.79
C PRO A 152 -10.52 -11.88 14.41
N THR A 153 -10.37 -11.08 13.37
CA THR A 153 -10.26 -11.54 11.98
C THR A 153 -8.97 -11.04 11.36
N ALA A 154 -8.39 -11.85 10.49
CA ALA A 154 -7.21 -11.49 9.69
C ALA A 154 -7.50 -11.90 8.24
N VAL A 155 -8.25 -11.04 7.52
CA VAL A 155 -8.75 -11.31 6.16
C VAL A 155 -8.41 -10.17 5.23
N ASP A 156 -8.48 -10.43 3.93
CA ASP A 156 -8.27 -9.42 2.89
C ASP A 156 -9.47 -8.49 2.72
N ASP A 157 -9.26 -7.37 2.04
CA ASP A 157 -10.29 -6.34 1.84
C ASP A 157 -11.58 -6.88 1.19
N PRO A 158 -11.55 -7.73 0.15
CA PRO A 158 -12.75 -8.32 -0.42
C PRO A 158 -13.56 -9.14 0.59
N THR A 159 -12.87 -9.91 1.43
CA THR A 159 -13.53 -10.71 2.48
C THR A 159 -14.18 -9.82 3.53
N VAL A 160 -13.53 -8.72 3.94
CA VAL A 160 -14.11 -7.74 4.86
C VAL A 160 -15.40 -7.14 4.28
N ILE A 161 -15.37 -6.73 3.00
CA ILE A 161 -16.57 -6.19 2.32
C ILE A 161 -17.70 -7.23 2.33
N SER A 162 -17.39 -8.48 2.01
CA SER A 162 -18.39 -9.57 2.05
C SER A 162 -18.93 -9.83 3.46
N MET A 163 -18.10 -9.77 4.48
CA MET A 163 -18.54 -9.92 5.88
C MET A 163 -19.50 -8.78 6.28
N VAL A 164 -19.21 -7.54 5.87
CA VAL A 164 -20.12 -6.40 6.11
C VAL A 164 -21.42 -6.58 5.34
N GLU A 165 -21.38 -7.00 4.08
CA GLU A 165 -22.56 -7.29 3.26
C GLU A 165 -23.49 -8.30 3.93
N HIS A 166 -22.94 -9.28 4.64
CA HIS A 166 -23.68 -10.31 5.38
C HIS A 166 -24.03 -9.90 6.83
N GLY A 167 -23.81 -8.63 7.20
CA GLY A 167 -24.23 -8.10 8.49
C GLY A 167 -23.38 -8.56 9.68
N LEU A 168 -22.16 -9.06 9.46
CA LEU A 168 -21.28 -9.52 10.53
C LEU A 168 -20.62 -8.38 11.31
N GLY A 169 -20.75 -7.14 10.85
CA GLY A 169 -20.20 -5.95 11.49
C GLY A 169 -20.14 -4.79 10.51
N VAL A 170 -19.43 -3.76 10.91
CA VAL A 170 -19.12 -2.59 10.08
C VAL A 170 -17.61 -2.48 9.86
N SER A 171 -17.19 -1.68 8.88
CA SER A 171 -15.77 -1.45 8.64
C SER A 171 -15.50 0.00 8.19
N MET A 172 -14.25 0.36 8.06
CA MET A 172 -13.82 1.63 7.47
C MET A 172 -12.68 1.35 6.49
N MET A 173 -12.82 1.85 5.26
CA MET A 173 -11.85 1.66 4.18
C MET A 173 -11.67 2.95 3.40
N THR A 174 -10.62 3.01 2.60
CA THR A 174 -10.35 4.17 1.76
C THR A 174 -11.04 4.08 0.40
N GLU A 175 -11.28 5.24 -0.21
CA GLU A 175 -11.86 5.36 -1.56
C GLU A 175 -11.12 4.48 -2.58
N LEU A 176 -9.78 4.51 -2.55
CA LEU A 176 -8.96 3.76 -3.50
C LEU A 176 -9.12 2.24 -3.33
N THR A 177 -9.23 1.76 -2.10
CA THR A 177 -9.47 0.35 -1.79
C THR A 177 -10.86 -0.11 -2.26
N LEU A 178 -11.85 0.77 -2.12
CA LEU A 178 -13.24 0.50 -2.47
C LEU A 178 -13.54 0.63 -3.97
N ARG A 179 -12.62 1.17 -4.75
CA ARG A 179 -12.82 1.43 -6.16
C ARG A 179 -13.13 0.15 -6.94
N GLY A 180 -14.31 0.09 -7.57
CA GLY A 180 -14.80 -1.08 -8.30
C GLY A 180 -15.29 -2.22 -7.38
N ARG A 181 -15.48 -1.93 -6.09
CA ARG A 181 -16.01 -2.86 -5.08
C ARG A 181 -17.05 -2.12 -4.25
N GLY A 182 -18.08 -2.78 -3.83
CA GLY A 182 -19.04 -2.15 -2.91
C GLY A 182 -20.48 -2.17 -3.36
N ASP A 183 -20.83 -2.89 -4.42
CA ASP A 183 -22.23 -3.00 -4.88
C ASP A 183 -23.16 -3.62 -3.81
N GLY A 184 -22.60 -4.45 -2.91
CA GLY A 184 -23.32 -5.14 -1.83
C GLY A 184 -23.38 -4.37 -0.50
N VAL A 185 -22.68 -3.25 -0.36
CA VAL A 185 -22.56 -2.48 0.89
C VAL A 185 -22.92 -1.01 0.66
N LEU A 186 -23.19 -0.31 1.76
CA LEU A 186 -23.37 1.13 1.76
C LEU A 186 -22.03 1.80 2.07
N LEU A 187 -21.61 2.73 1.22
CA LEU A 187 -20.37 3.48 1.37
C LEU A 187 -20.68 4.94 1.69
N VAL A 188 -20.27 5.42 2.85
CA VAL A 188 -20.54 6.78 3.32
C VAL A 188 -19.26 7.41 3.80
N PRO A 189 -18.87 8.63 3.33
CA PRO A 189 -17.72 9.33 3.87
C PRO A 189 -17.81 9.47 5.38
N VAL A 190 -16.71 9.29 6.11
CA VAL A 190 -16.73 9.48 7.57
C VAL A 190 -16.71 10.95 7.96
N GLU A 191 -17.33 11.28 9.10
CA GLU A 191 -17.35 12.62 9.71
C GLU A 191 -16.79 12.59 11.14
N PRO A 192 -15.82 13.48 11.47
CA PRO A 192 -15.18 14.45 10.58
C PRO A 192 -14.40 13.76 9.45
N LYS A 193 -14.34 14.45 8.30
CA LYS A 193 -13.62 13.94 7.12
C LYS A 193 -12.21 13.51 7.51
N SER A 194 -11.88 12.30 7.17
CA SER A 194 -10.58 11.70 7.46
C SER A 194 -10.01 11.08 6.18
N ALA A 195 -8.71 11.10 6.06
CA ALA A 195 -7.98 10.53 4.94
C ALA A 195 -6.64 9.97 5.42
N ARG A 196 -6.04 9.12 4.61
CA ARG A 196 -4.62 8.78 4.70
C ARG A 196 -3.86 9.49 3.59
N GLU A 197 -2.65 9.92 3.89
CA GLU A 197 -1.75 10.51 2.89
C GLU A 197 -1.04 9.39 2.14
N LEU A 198 -1.28 9.29 0.85
CA LEU A 198 -0.59 8.35 -0.02
C LEU A 198 0.54 9.01 -0.77
N GLY A 199 1.65 8.30 -0.87
CA GLY A 199 2.79 8.79 -1.58
C GLY A 199 3.79 7.70 -1.90
N MET A 200 4.96 8.13 -2.35
CA MET A 200 6.10 7.26 -2.54
C MET A 200 7.26 7.71 -1.66
N ALA A 201 8.09 6.75 -1.25
CA ALA A 201 9.32 7.03 -0.55
C ALA A 201 10.49 6.34 -1.22
N VAL A 202 11.64 7.02 -1.21
CA VAL A 202 12.95 6.55 -1.65
C VAL A 202 13.97 6.79 -0.55
N ARG A 203 15.11 6.09 -0.56
CA ARG A 203 16.16 6.35 0.43
C ARG A 203 16.67 7.79 0.30
N ALA A 204 16.89 8.45 1.43
CA ALA A 204 17.44 9.79 1.47
C ALA A 204 18.83 9.81 0.80
N GLY A 205 19.06 10.76 -0.11
CA GLY A 205 20.32 10.92 -0.87
C GLY A 205 20.40 10.17 -2.19
N GLU A 206 19.44 9.29 -2.54
CA GLU A 206 19.39 8.57 -3.83
C GLU A 206 18.37 9.16 -4.83
N GLY A 207 17.51 10.06 -4.38
CA GLY A 207 16.41 10.63 -5.18
C GLY A 207 16.79 11.70 -6.22
N ARG A 208 18.07 11.90 -6.54
CA ARG A 208 18.54 12.90 -7.51
C ARG A 208 19.52 12.30 -8.52
N GLN A 209 19.06 11.41 -9.34
CA GLN A 209 19.76 11.08 -10.59
C GLN A 209 18.76 11.03 -11.75
#